data_8ad389e440ce303d642266b9318f79f8
#
_entry.id   8ad389e440ce303d642266b9318f79f8
#
_cell.length_a   1.000
_cell.length_b   1.000
_cell.length_c   1.000
_cell.angle_alpha   90.00
_cell.angle_beta   90.00
_cell.angle_gamma   90.00
#
_symmetry.space_group_name_H-M   'P 1'
#
loop_
_entity.id
_entity.type
_entity.pdbx_description
1 polymer ?
#
loop_
_entity_poly.entity_id
_entity_poly.type
_entity_poly.pdbx_seq_one_letter_code
_entity_poly.pdbx_strand_id
1 'polypeptide(L)'
;AEGRTKVWAKCDTVSASLQVIVTSLPVENFMIQETIVIPRDNVDTLKVTDVEPVGSDISTIKWEILDEEIAKYTIEKEYLLIEGLKEGSTKIIGKCDTIERVCNITVEYFEVEGFTLKAESDITYVGGVVRLLPTFTPQNASNKSLTWEVVSGAECIRFDENTYEVEALKEGSVTIKATTYNGFSDEVEISIDPVVASEVKLTYDASIEYYEGDTIEINSTVLPSYYFDAGKKLTWKVNSGEGVATINPSDDTSSATLIVIKKGTMTVTATAENDIIAAKTNKIVFFIIIGFEN
;
A
#
# COMPACT_ATOMS: atom_id res chain seq x y z
N ALA A 1 -20.31 6.96 -26.62
CA ALA A 1 -19.73 7.48 -27.87
C ALA A 1 -20.84 7.70 -28.88
N GLU A 2 -20.94 8.87 -29.48
CA GLU A 2 -21.83 9.17 -30.58
C GLU A 2 -21.42 8.41 -31.83
N GLY A 3 -22.38 8.02 -32.63
CA GLY A 3 -22.07 7.31 -33.87
C GLY A 3 -23.30 6.81 -34.61
N ARG A 4 -23.03 6.28 -35.79
CA ARG A 4 -24.05 5.65 -36.64
C ARG A 4 -23.55 4.27 -37.01
N THR A 5 -24.45 3.26 -36.89
CA THR A 5 -24.18 1.90 -37.34
C THR A 5 -25.40 1.33 -38.05
N LYS A 6 -25.21 0.32 -38.87
CA LYS A 6 -26.31 -0.45 -39.49
C LYS A 6 -26.31 -1.86 -38.93
N VAL A 7 -27.43 -2.29 -38.43
CA VAL A 7 -27.71 -3.68 -38.07
C VAL A 7 -28.36 -4.36 -39.25
N TRP A 8 -27.84 -5.48 -39.68
CA TRP A 8 -28.33 -6.25 -40.81
C TRP A 8 -28.92 -7.57 -40.33
N ALA A 9 -30.09 -7.90 -40.86
CA ALA A 9 -30.63 -9.24 -40.77
C ALA A 9 -30.64 -9.83 -42.19
N LYS A 10 -30.11 -11.05 -42.37
CA LYS A 10 -30.04 -11.73 -43.65
C LYS A 10 -30.59 -13.13 -43.50
N CYS A 11 -31.46 -13.51 -44.42
CA CYS A 11 -31.98 -14.87 -44.59
C CYS A 11 -31.88 -15.21 -46.07
N ASP A 12 -31.02 -16.15 -46.42
CA ASP A 12 -30.68 -16.52 -47.80
C ASP A 12 -30.36 -15.30 -48.70
N THR A 13 -31.21 -14.98 -49.65
CA THR A 13 -31.05 -13.87 -50.59
C THR A 13 -31.75 -12.59 -50.14
N VAL A 14 -32.53 -12.65 -49.06
CA VAL A 14 -33.26 -11.51 -48.52
C VAL A 14 -32.49 -10.89 -47.36
N SER A 15 -32.32 -9.57 -47.41
CA SER A 15 -31.70 -8.82 -46.33
C SER A 15 -32.47 -7.56 -45.99
N ALA A 16 -32.53 -7.22 -44.74
CA ALA A 16 -33.03 -5.95 -44.22
C ALA A 16 -31.98 -5.28 -43.34
N SER A 17 -31.96 -3.97 -43.31
CA SER A 17 -31.07 -3.24 -42.41
C SER A 17 -31.82 -2.15 -41.67
N LEU A 18 -31.41 -1.93 -40.42
CA LEU A 18 -31.83 -0.82 -39.58
C LEU A 18 -30.64 0.06 -39.30
N GLN A 19 -30.77 1.35 -39.48
CA GLN A 19 -29.77 2.30 -39.07
C GLN A 19 -30.02 2.67 -37.60
N VAL A 20 -29.01 2.46 -36.76
CA VAL A 20 -28.98 2.90 -35.36
C VAL A 20 -28.09 4.14 -35.28
N ILE A 21 -28.64 5.20 -34.72
CA ILE A 21 -27.95 6.45 -34.47
C ILE A 21 -27.87 6.61 -32.95
N VAL A 22 -26.67 6.72 -32.43
CA VAL A 22 -26.42 7.03 -31.03
C VAL A 22 -25.96 8.50 -30.98
N THR A 23 -26.71 9.32 -30.29
CA THR A 23 -26.41 10.73 -30.03
C THR A 23 -26.21 10.94 -28.54
N SER A 24 -25.40 11.91 -28.14
CA SER A 24 -25.39 12.40 -26.76
C SER A 24 -26.76 12.99 -26.43
N LEU A 25 -27.16 12.79 -25.19
CA LEU A 25 -28.36 13.41 -24.66
C LEU A 25 -27.94 14.76 -24.05
N PRO A 26 -28.38 15.90 -24.64
CA PRO A 26 -28.03 17.20 -24.09
C PRO A 26 -28.67 17.39 -22.71
N VAL A 27 -27.99 18.15 -21.85
CA VAL A 27 -28.53 18.54 -20.56
C VAL A 27 -29.59 19.62 -20.75
N GLU A 28 -30.78 19.37 -20.21
CA GLU A 28 -31.91 20.32 -20.21
C GLU A 28 -32.05 21.04 -18.85
N ASN A 29 -31.60 20.40 -17.78
CA ASN A 29 -31.56 21.00 -16.43
C ASN A 29 -30.43 20.36 -15.62
N PHE A 30 -29.90 21.11 -14.68
CA PHE A 30 -28.89 20.64 -13.71
C PHE A 30 -28.84 21.56 -12.49
N MET A 31 -28.25 21.07 -11.40
CA MET A 31 -27.98 21.86 -10.20
C MET A 31 -26.50 21.81 -9.84
N ILE A 32 -26.03 22.90 -9.23
CA ILE A 32 -24.71 22.99 -8.59
C ILE A 32 -24.86 23.69 -7.25
N GLN A 33 -23.87 23.54 -6.37
CA GLN A 33 -23.83 24.34 -5.13
C GLN A 33 -23.63 25.83 -5.44
N GLU A 34 -24.23 26.71 -4.63
CA GLU A 34 -24.22 28.17 -4.85
C GLU A 34 -22.91 28.83 -4.46
N THR A 35 -22.17 28.21 -3.54
CA THR A 35 -20.92 28.76 -3.00
C THR A 35 -19.91 27.65 -2.73
N ILE A 36 -18.63 27.95 -2.95
CA ILE A 36 -17.51 27.10 -2.60
C ILE A 36 -16.36 27.96 -2.06
N VAL A 37 -15.72 27.51 -0.98
CA VAL A 37 -14.52 28.14 -0.43
C VAL A 37 -13.36 27.19 -0.63
N ILE A 38 -12.33 27.63 -1.32
CA ILE A 38 -11.19 26.80 -1.73
C ILE A 38 -9.93 27.38 -1.10
N PRO A 39 -9.13 26.57 -0.39
CA PRO A 39 -7.81 27.00 0.06
C PRO A 39 -6.93 27.34 -1.16
N ARG A 40 -6.16 28.41 -1.10
CA ARG A 40 -5.20 28.75 -2.14
C ARG A 40 -4.23 27.60 -2.38
N ASP A 41 -3.88 27.37 -3.66
CA ASP A 41 -3.02 26.29 -4.15
C ASP A 41 -3.59 24.89 -3.90
N ASN A 42 -4.90 24.79 -3.67
CA ASN A 42 -5.62 23.52 -3.51
C ASN A 42 -6.72 23.37 -4.57
N VAL A 43 -7.22 22.15 -4.68
CA VAL A 43 -8.29 21.76 -5.59
C VAL A 43 -9.50 21.28 -4.79
N ASP A 44 -10.68 21.73 -5.16
CA ASP A 44 -11.93 21.21 -4.63
C ASP A 44 -12.90 20.82 -5.76
N THR A 45 -13.96 20.09 -5.41
CA THR A 45 -14.88 19.47 -6.37
C THR A 45 -16.22 20.21 -6.40
N LEU A 46 -16.58 20.78 -7.54
CA LEU A 46 -17.91 21.27 -7.81
C LEU A 46 -18.75 20.15 -8.47
N LYS A 47 -19.64 19.55 -7.68
CA LYS A 47 -20.54 18.48 -8.18
C LYS A 47 -21.67 19.05 -9.01
N VAL A 48 -22.00 18.38 -10.12
CA VAL A 48 -23.19 18.63 -10.91
C VAL A 48 -24.23 17.58 -10.53
N THR A 49 -25.37 18.03 -10.04
CA THR A 49 -26.45 17.15 -9.56
C THR A 49 -27.75 17.43 -10.30
N ASP A 50 -28.75 16.58 -10.07
CA ASP A 50 -30.11 16.72 -10.66
C ASP A 50 -30.10 16.98 -12.18
N VAL A 51 -29.22 16.22 -12.86
CA VAL A 51 -29.06 16.33 -14.31
C VAL A 51 -30.27 15.72 -15.01
N GLU A 52 -30.95 16.50 -15.82
CA GLU A 52 -32.11 16.07 -16.61
C GLU A 52 -31.82 16.31 -18.10
N PRO A 53 -32.22 15.37 -18.96
CA PRO A 53 -32.68 14.00 -18.67
C PRO A 53 -31.62 13.14 -18.01
N VAL A 54 -32.05 12.14 -17.24
CA VAL A 54 -31.09 11.22 -16.56
C VAL A 54 -30.19 10.54 -17.60
N GLY A 55 -28.87 10.58 -17.35
CA GLY A 55 -27.87 10.02 -18.26
C GLY A 55 -27.35 11.00 -19.32
N SER A 56 -27.76 12.28 -19.26
CA SER A 56 -27.16 13.34 -20.08
C SER A 56 -25.69 13.56 -19.75
N ASP A 57 -24.94 13.98 -20.76
CA ASP A 57 -23.49 14.23 -20.65
C ASP A 57 -23.25 15.69 -20.21
N ILE A 58 -22.70 15.89 -19.02
CA ILE A 58 -22.37 17.22 -18.48
C ILE A 58 -21.32 17.97 -19.31
N SER A 59 -20.59 17.30 -20.21
CA SER A 59 -19.66 17.95 -21.13
C SER A 59 -20.40 18.85 -22.14
N THR A 60 -21.73 18.70 -22.28
CA THR A 60 -22.56 19.57 -23.11
C THR A 60 -22.87 20.92 -22.43
N ILE A 61 -22.68 21.04 -21.13
CA ILE A 61 -22.81 22.30 -20.39
C ILE A 61 -21.62 23.19 -20.74
N LYS A 62 -21.90 24.43 -21.07
CA LYS A 62 -20.85 25.45 -21.32
C LYS A 62 -20.48 26.08 -20.00
N TRP A 63 -19.24 25.91 -19.60
CA TRP A 63 -18.70 26.47 -18.39
C TRP A 63 -17.85 27.71 -18.67
N GLU A 64 -17.94 28.71 -17.82
CA GLU A 64 -17.19 29.95 -17.87
C GLU A 64 -16.82 30.37 -16.46
N ILE A 65 -15.55 30.68 -16.21
CA ILE A 65 -15.11 31.32 -14.97
C ILE A 65 -14.81 32.78 -15.26
N LEU A 66 -15.25 33.69 -14.39
CA LEU A 66 -15.18 35.13 -14.68
C LEU A 66 -13.78 35.71 -14.47
N ASP A 67 -13.00 35.11 -13.58
CA ASP A 67 -11.61 35.53 -13.32
C ASP A 67 -10.72 34.30 -13.17
N GLU A 68 -9.99 34.01 -14.24
CA GLU A 68 -9.05 32.88 -14.31
C GLU A 68 -7.75 33.10 -13.52
N GLU A 69 -7.47 34.33 -13.08
CA GLU A 69 -6.35 34.58 -12.16
C GLU A 69 -6.64 34.10 -10.74
N ILE A 70 -7.93 34.11 -10.33
CA ILE A 70 -8.35 33.70 -8.99
C ILE A 70 -8.54 32.17 -8.93
N ALA A 71 -9.22 31.58 -9.92
CA ALA A 71 -9.43 30.16 -9.97
C ALA A 71 -9.53 29.65 -11.41
N LYS A 72 -9.20 28.38 -11.62
CA LYS A 72 -9.42 27.68 -12.89
C LYS A 72 -10.18 26.37 -12.67
N TYR A 73 -10.69 25.77 -13.74
CA TYR A 73 -11.43 24.52 -13.65
C TYR A 73 -10.99 23.49 -14.70
N THR A 74 -11.26 22.22 -14.37
CA THR A 74 -11.15 21.09 -15.29
C THR A 74 -12.43 20.28 -15.22
N ILE A 75 -12.97 19.88 -16.37
CA ILE A 75 -14.21 19.10 -16.44
C ILE A 75 -13.87 17.61 -16.35
N GLU A 76 -14.51 16.92 -15.42
CA GLU A 76 -14.53 15.49 -15.28
C GLU A 76 -15.91 14.94 -15.67
N LYS A 77 -16.12 13.61 -15.60
CA LYS A 77 -17.38 12.98 -16.08
C LYS A 77 -18.64 13.49 -15.38
N GLU A 78 -18.58 13.75 -14.07
CA GLU A 78 -19.76 14.06 -13.24
C GLU A 78 -19.54 15.30 -12.36
N TYR A 79 -18.39 15.94 -12.46
CA TYR A 79 -18.02 17.08 -11.62
C TYR A 79 -16.95 17.94 -12.29
N LEU A 80 -16.73 19.11 -11.73
CA LEU A 80 -15.62 19.97 -12.08
C LEU A 80 -14.61 20.00 -10.92
N LEU A 81 -13.34 19.92 -11.24
CA LEU A 81 -12.26 20.24 -10.32
C LEU A 81 -11.99 21.74 -10.43
N ILE A 82 -12.09 22.46 -9.32
CA ILE A 82 -11.82 23.89 -9.23
C ILE A 82 -10.52 24.07 -8.45
N GLU A 83 -9.52 24.69 -9.07
CA GLU A 83 -8.24 25.00 -8.45
C GLU A 83 -8.20 26.47 -8.06
N GLY A 84 -7.95 26.75 -6.77
CA GLY A 84 -7.76 28.10 -6.25
C GLY A 84 -6.34 28.58 -6.47
N LEU A 85 -6.14 29.65 -7.24
CA LEU A 85 -4.82 30.16 -7.63
C LEU A 85 -4.37 31.35 -6.79
N LYS A 86 -5.28 32.30 -6.52
CA LYS A 86 -5.00 33.55 -5.84
C LYS A 86 -6.17 33.91 -4.93
N GLU A 87 -5.86 34.48 -3.78
CA GLU A 87 -6.89 34.98 -2.86
C GLU A 87 -7.81 35.99 -3.53
N GLY A 88 -9.11 35.82 -3.31
CA GLY A 88 -10.14 36.67 -3.92
C GLY A 88 -11.43 35.91 -4.15
N SER A 89 -12.35 36.52 -4.86
CA SER A 89 -13.64 35.93 -5.19
C SER A 89 -13.92 36.03 -6.66
N THR A 90 -14.43 34.96 -7.25
CA THR A 90 -14.85 34.87 -8.64
C THR A 90 -16.14 34.05 -8.73
N LYS A 91 -16.62 33.79 -9.94
CA LYS A 91 -17.80 32.96 -10.20
C LYS A 91 -17.51 31.99 -11.31
N ILE A 92 -18.05 30.80 -11.18
CA ILE A 92 -18.20 29.88 -12.30
C ILE A 92 -19.65 29.80 -12.71
N ILE A 93 -19.91 29.85 -14.00
CA ILE A 93 -21.22 29.85 -14.63
C ILE A 93 -21.34 28.66 -15.54
N GLY A 94 -22.34 27.82 -15.28
CA GLY A 94 -22.70 26.71 -16.17
C GLY A 94 -23.96 27.05 -16.96
N LYS A 95 -23.94 26.87 -18.28
CA LYS A 95 -25.05 27.18 -19.19
C LYS A 95 -25.42 25.97 -20.03
N CYS A 96 -26.69 25.62 -20.03
CA CYS A 96 -27.27 24.71 -21.01
C CYS A 96 -28.59 25.30 -21.52
N ASP A 97 -28.72 25.52 -22.83
CA ASP A 97 -29.83 26.18 -23.48
C ASP A 97 -30.21 27.51 -22.78
N THR A 98 -31.37 27.58 -22.12
CA THR A 98 -31.86 28.75 -21.39
C THR A 98 -31.55 28.70 -19.90
N ILE A 99 -30.99 27.61 -19.39
CA ILE A 99 -30.69 27.41 -17.99
C ILE A 99 -29.27 27.91 -17.69
N GLU A 100 -29.18 28.75 -16.67
CA GLU A 100 -27.90 29.21 -16.12
C GLU A 100 -27.84 28.90 -14.64
N ARG A 101 -26.69 28.38 -14.17
CA ARG A 101 -26.37 28.15 -12.77
C ARG A 101 -25.05 28.81 -12.43
N VAL A 102 -25.02 29.45 -11.27
CA VAL A 102 -23.86 30.21 -10.80
C VAL A 102 -23.38 29.67 -9.47
N CYS A 103 -22.08 29.40 -9.36
CA CYS A 103 -21.41 29.14 -8.11
C CYS A 103 -20.43 30.27 -7.80
N ASN A 104 -20.55 30.87 -6.62
CA ASN A 104 -19.58 31.86 -6.14
C ASN A 104 -18.39 31.11 -5.54
N ILE A 105 -17.21 31.43 -6.03
CA ILE A 105 -15.94 30.84 -5.58
C ILE A 105 -15.22 31.87 -4.74
N THR A 106 -14.81 31.49 -3.54
CA THR A 106 -13.90 32.29 -2.72
C THR A 106 -12.63 31.49 -2.49
N VAL A 107 -11.49 32.07 -2.85
CA VAL A 107 -10.17 31.50 -2.60
C VAL A 107 -9.57 32.24 -1.41
N GLU A 108 -9.24 31.48 -0.36
CA GLU A 108 -8.69 32.00 0.89
C GLU A 108 -7.36 31.32 1.24
N TYR A 109 -6.50 32.01 1.97
CA TYR A 109 -5.30 31.41 2.52
C TYR A 109 -5.55 30.96 3.95
N PHE A 110 -5.47 29.65 4.18
CA PHE A 110 -5.58 29.05 5.50
C PHE A 110 -4.18 28.78 6.05
N GLU A 111 -3.79 29.52 7.07
CA GLU A 111 -2.54 29.32 7.80
C GLU A 111 -2.55 27.99 8.56
N VAL A 112 -1.38 27.41 8.77
CA VAL A 112 -1.21 26.34 9.74
C VAL A 112 -1.24 26.96 11.13
N GLU A 113 -2.20 26.56 11.96
CA GLU A 113 -2.40 27.00 13.35
C GLU A 113 -1.93 25.95 14.36
N GLY A 114 -1.72 24.71 13.90
CA GLY A 114 -1.23 23.62 14.71
C GLY A 114 -0.72 22.47 13.84
N PHE A 115 0.20 21.70 14.40
CA PHE A 115 0.84 20.55 13.74
C PHE A 115 1.11 19.44 14.74
N THR A 116 0.85 18.20 14.34
CA THR A 116 1.26 17.01 15.10
C THR A 116 1.84 15.96 14.17
N LEU A 117 2.85 15.23 14.68
CA LEU A 117 3.51 14.14 13.99
C LEU A 117 3.30 12.84 14.78
N LYS A 118 2.86 11.79 14.11
CA LYS A 118 2.76 10.44 14.66
C LYS A 118 3.38 9.44 13.71
N ALA A 119 3.72 8.27 14.21
CA ALA A 119 4.02 7.10 13.40
C ALA A 119 2.81 6.14 13.39
N GLU A 120 2.67 5.31 12.36
CA GLU A 120 1.67 4.21 12.35
C GLU A 120 1.91 3.23 13.50
N SER A 121 3.18 3.05 13.87
CA SER A 121 3.62 2.32 15.05
C SER A 121 4.86 3.00 15.63
N ASP A 122 4.94 3.08 16.94
CA ASP A 122 6.13 3.53 17.68
C ASP A 122 7.16 2.41 17.91
N ILE A 123 6.83 1.19 17.48
CA ILE A 123 7.71 0.02 17.54
C ILE A 123 7.74 -0.65 16.18
N THR A 124 8.93 -1.01 15.73
CA THR A 124 9.16 -1.82 14.53
C THR A 124 10.34 -2.79 14.76
N TYR A 125 10.76 -3.49 13.74
CA TYR A 125 11.89 -4.44 13.78
C TYR A 125 12.81 -4.22 12.58
N VAL A 126 14.02 -4.69 12.66
CA VAL A 126 14.98 -4.59 11.54
C VAL A 126 14.40 -5.23 10.28
N GLY A 127 14.34 -4.47 9.17
CA GLY A 127 13.66 -4.83 7.91
C GLY A 127 12.21 -4.38 7.83
N GLY A 128 11.61 -3.89 8.93
CA GLY A 128 10.26 -3.31 8.93
C GLY A 128 10.23 -1.89 8.38
N VAL A 129 9.05 -1.48 7.91
CA VAL A 129 8.78 -0.12 7.43
C VAL A 129 7.67 0.48 8.26
N VAL A 130 7.85 1.72 8.70
CA VAL A 130 6.86 2.51 9.45
C VAL A 130 6.59 3.78 8.69
N ARG A 131 5.32 4.16 8.56
CA ARG A 131 4.92 5.41 7.91
C ARG A 131 4.67 6.50 8.93
N LEU A 132 5.16 7.70 8.64
CA LEU A 132 4.88 8.90 9.44
C LEU A 132 3.57 9.56 8.98
N LEU A 133 2.81 10.06 9.95
CA LEU A 133 1.47 10.61 9.78
C LEU A 133 1.42 12.07 10.26
N PRO A 134 1.84 13.03 9.42
CA PRO A 134 1.71 14.45 9.74
C PRO A 134 0.23 14.88 9.72
N THR A 135 -0.18 15.65 10.71
CA THR A 135 -1.54 16.20 10.82
C THR A 135 -1.50 17.70 11.05
N PHE A 136 -2.24 18.43 10.24
CA PHE A 136 -2.31 19.89 10.26
C PHE A 136 -3.63 20.37 10.81
N THR A 137 -3.59 21.50 11.51
CA THR A 137 -4.78 22.25 11.94
C THR A 137 -4.71 23.65 11.33
N PRO A 138 -5.69 24.05 10.53
CA PRO A 138 -6.79 23.24 10.00
C PRO A 138 -6.31 22.20 8.96
N GLN A 139 -7.08 21.15 8.76
CA GLN A 139 -6.72 20.08 7.79
C GLN A 139 -6.61 20.57 6.33
N ASN A 140 -7.33 21.64 5.99
CA ASN A 140 -7.31 22.30 4.70
C ASN A 140 -6.33 23.48 4.63
N ALA A 141 -5.30 23.51 5.50
CA ALA A 141 -4.24 24.51 5.43
C ALA A 141 -3.67 24.61 4.01
N SER A 142 -3.43 25.83 3.54
CA SER A 142 -3.01 26.11 2.16
C SER A 142 -1.60 25.63 1.86
N ASN A 143 -0.68 25.80 2.81
CA ASN A 143 0.69 25.33 2.69
C ASN A 143 0.98 24.26 3.74
N LYS A 144 1.26 23.02 3.28
CA LYS A 144 1.58 21.88 4.13
C LYS A 144 3.03 21.40 3.97
N SER A 145 3.89 22.24 3.45
CA SER A 145 5.30 21.88 3.29
C SER A 145 5.96 21.66 4.65
N LEU A 146 6.78 20.60 4.72
CA LEU A 146 7.52 20.18 5.90
C LEU A 146 9.02 20.19 5.60
N THR A 147 9.77 20.55 6.63
CA THR A 147 11.21 20.30 6.70
C THR A 147 11.43 19.18 7.71
N TRP A 148 12.21 18.18 7.31
CA TRP A 148 12.47 17.00 8.11
C TRP A 148 13.88 17.00 8.69
N GLU A 149 14.01 16.46 9.87
CA GLU A 149 15.30 16.28 10.57
C GLU A 149 15.29 14.94 11.30
N VAL A 150 16.30 14.11 11.08
CA VAL A 150 16.57 12.94 11.92
C VAL A 150 17.41 13.41 13.08
N VAL A 151 16.79 13.63 14.23
CA VAL A 151 17.42 14.18 15.44
C VAL A 151 18.40 13.19 16.06
N SER A 152 18.05 11.90 16.03
CA SER A 152 18.91 10.83 16.55
C SER A 152 18.66 9.52 15.80
N GLY A 153 19.62 8.58 15.82
CA GLY A 153 19.47 7.24 15.27
C GLY A 153 19.47 7.16 13.73
N ALA A 154 20.05 8.14 13.05
CA ALA A 154 20.10 8.20 11.57
C ALA A 154 20.77 6.95 10.95
N GLU A 155 21.71 6.33 11.65
CA GLU A 155 22.40 5.11 11.21
C GLU A 155 21.52 3.85 11.32
N CYS A 156 20.38 3.95 12.00
CA CYS A 156 19.46 2.83 12.20
C CYS A 156 18.36 2.75 11.13
N ILE A 157 18.23 3.78 10.27
CA ILE A 157 17.12 3.88 9.34
C ILE A 157 17.56 4.35 7.94
N ARG A 158 16.65 4.15 6.99
CA ARG A 158 16.55 4.92 5.75
C ARG A 158 15.19 5.63 5.76
N PHE A 159 15.19 6.96 5.63
CA PHE A 159 13.99 7.77 5.62
C PHE A 159 13.76 8.37 4.23
N ASP A 160 12.55 8.21 3.69
CA ASP A 160 12.11 8.85 2.45
C ASP A 160 11.11 9.97 2.79
N GLU A 161 11.56 11.21 2.62
CA GLU A 161 10.76 12.41 2.89
C GLU A 161 9.55 12.58 1.95
N ASN A 162 9.55 11.93 0.77
CA ASN A 162 8.45 12.05 -0.19
C ASN A 162 7.30 11.08 0.12
N THR A 163 7.61 9.89 0.60
CA THR A 163 6.62 8.87 0.97
C THR A 163 6.31 8.86 2.46
N TYR A 164 7.14 9.55 3.26
CA TYR A 164 7.12 9.55 4.73
C TYR A 164 7.38 8.16 5.33
N GLU A 165 8.11 7.31 4.62
CA GLU A 165 8.42 5.96 5.04
C GLU A 165 9.79 5.89 5.71
N VAL A 166 9.82 5.22 6.86
CA VAL A 166 11.01 4.94 7.66
C VAL A 166 11.27 3.44 7.59
N GLU A 167 12.33 3.04 6.88
CA GLU A 167 12.79 1.66 6.83
C GLU A 167 13.84 1.42 7.92
N ALA A 168 13.60 0.44 8.75
CA ALA A 168 14.49 0.06 9.84
C ALA A 168 15.66 -0.82 9.35
N LEU A 169 16.89 -0.36 9.45
CA LEU A 169 18.10 -1.05 8.99
C LEU A 169 18.85 -1.74 10.13
N LYS A 170 18.77 -1.20 11.35
CA LYS A 170 19.50 -1.68 12.53
C LYS A 170 18.67 -1.42 13.78
N GLU A 171 18.82 -2.28 14.79
CA GLU A 171 18.24 -2.09 16.12
C GLU A 171 18.67 -0.78 16.78
N GLY A 172 17.77 -0.18 17.55
CA GLY A 172 18.00 1.07 18.26
C GLY A 172 16.74 1.90 18.42
N SER A 173 16.90 3.18 18.69
CA SER A 173 15.81 4.17 18.72
C SER A 173 16.15 5.31 17.78
N VAL A 174 15.14 5.81 17.06
CA VAL A 174 15.26 6.95 16.16
C VAL A 174 14.25 8.02 16.54
N THR A 175 14.69 9.27 16.55
CA THR A 175 13.81 10.43 16.72
C THR A 175 13.79 11.24 15.43
N ILE A 176 12.60 11.46 14.88
CA ILE A 176 12.38 12.25 13.67
C ILE A 176 11.52 13.45 14.03
N LYS A 177 11.96 14.63 13.57
CA LYS A 177 11.28 15.91 13.73
C LYS A 177 10.78 16.40 12.38
N ALA A 178 9.56 16.93 12.35
CA ALA A 178 9.05 17.68 11.24
C ALA A 178 8.71 19.10 11.66
N THR A 179 9.00 20.07 10.79
CA THR A 179 8.74 21.49 11.03
C THR A 179 7.99 22.08 9.84
N THR A 180 6.87 22.74 10.10
CA THR A 180 6.07 23.45 9.09
C THR A 180 6.78 24.73 8.63
N TYR A 181 6.38 25.28 7.49
CA TYR A 181 6.95 26.53 6.93
C TYR A 181 6.84 27.73 7.88
N ASN A 182 5.84 27.75 8.77
CA ASN A 182 5.62 28.82 9.74
C ASN A 182 6.06 28.49 11.18
N GLY A 183 6.84 27.41 11.36
CA GLY A 183 7.61 27.11 12.57
C GLY A 183 6.94 26.19 13.59
N PHE A 184 5.74 25.68 13.36
CA PHE A 184 5.22 24.59 14.19
C PHE A 184 6.04 23.34 13.96
N SER A 185 6.39 22.65 15.03
CA SER A 185 7.17 21.41 14.93
C SER A 185 6.70 20.38 15.94
N ASP A 186 6.88 19.11 15.59
CA ASP A 186 6.63 17.98 16.48
C ASP A 186 7.65 16.86 16.19
N GLU A 187 7.84 15.97 17.14
CA GLU A 187 8.82 14.90 17.09
C GLU A 187 8.13 13.56 17.37
N VAL A 188 8.61 12.51 16.70
CA VAL A 188 8.19 11.14 16.95
C VAL A 188 9.41 10.25 17.19
N GLU A 189 9.32 9.41 18.21
CA GLU A 189 10.30 8.38 18.50
C GLU A 189 9.79 7.02 18.02
N ILE A 190 10.66 6.25 17.35
CA ILE A 190 10.39 4.89 16.89
C ILE A 190 11.46 3.97 17.49
N SER A 191 11.03 2.92 18.19
CA SER A 191 11.89 1.86 18.69
C SER A 191 12.05 0.79 17.61
N ILE A 192 13.28 0.37 17.35
CA ILE A 192 13.61 -0.69 16.41
C ILE A 192 14.14 -1.88 17.19
N ASP A 193 13.28 -2.89 17.32
CA ASP A 193 13.61 -4.08 18.09
C ASP A 193 14.42 -5.09 17.27
N PRO A 194 15.34 -5.84 17.91
CA PRO A 194 16.03 -6.95 17.27
C PRO A 194 15.03 -8.06 16.94
N VAL A 195 15.23 -8.74 15.81
CA VAL A 195 14.41 -9.90 15.44
C VAL A 195 14.95 -11.14 16.16
N VAL A 196 14.26 -11.53 17.22
CA VAL A 196 14.60 -12.66 18.10
C VAL A 196 13.57 -13.77 17.96
N ALA A 197 14.03 -15.00 17.60
CA ALA A 197 13.13 -16.15 17.54
C ALA A 197 12.61 -16.52 18.94
N SER A 198 11.30 -16.57 19.10
CA SER A 198 10.63 -17.03 20.31
C SER A 198 10.28 -18.52 20.26
N GLU A 199 10.08 -19.07 19.04
CA GLU A 199 9.77 -20.48 18.79
C GLU A 199 10.36 -20.92 17.46
N VAL A 200 10.86 -22.14 17.39
CA VAL A 200 11.19 -22.86 16.15
C VAL A 200 10.47 -24.20 16.19
N LYS A 201 9.66 -24.48 15.16
CA LYS A 201 8.94 -25.74 15.01
C LYS A 201 9.32 -26.40 13.69
N LEU A 202 9.65 -27.69 13.73
CA LEU A 202 9.96 -28.48 12.54
C LEU A 202 8.80 -29.44 12.24
N THR A 203 8.49 -29.61 10.97
CA THR A 203 7.46 -30.52 10.46
C THR A 203 7.98 -31.30 9.26
N TYR A 204 7.54 -32.55 9.14
CA TYR A 204 7.79 -33.43 7.99
C TYR A 204 6.60 -34.39 7.86
N ASP A 205 6.48 -35.10 6.74
CA ASP A 205 5.43 -36.10 6.57
C ASP A 205 5.82 -37.40 7.29
N ALA A 206 5.28 -37.59 8.49
CA ALA A 206 5.49 -38.77 9.30
C ALA A 206 4.59 -39.97 8.91
N SER A 207 3.70 -39.81 7.95
CA SER A 207 2.80 -40.87 7.47
C SER A 207 3.44 -41.78 6.43
N ILE A 208 4.59 -41.37 5.90
CA ILE A 208 5.35 -42.10 4.86
C ILE A 208 6.46 -42.91 5.49
N GLU A 209 6.62 -44.14 5.02
CA GLU A 209 7.83 -44.96 5.29
C GLU A 209 8.92 -44.59 4.26
N TYR A 210 10.10 -44.28 4.75
CA TYR A 210 11.22 -43.82 3.94
C TYR A 210 12.25 -44.94 3.76
N TYR A 211 12.75 -45.10 2.54
CA TYR A 211 13.72 -46.10 2.11
C TYR A 211 15.04 -45.47 1.71
N GLU A 212 16.07 -46.30 1.51
CA GLU A 212 17.37 -45.86 1.01
C GLU A 212 17.23 -45.20 -0.38
N GLY A 213 17.79 -44.03 -0.52
CA GLY A 213 17.68 -43.19 -1.73
C GLY A 213 16.53 -42.17 -1.69
N ASP A 214 15.56 -42.31 -0.76
CA ASP A 214 14.48 -41.37 -0.64
C ASP A 214 14.93 -40.02 -0.13
N THR A 215 14.11 -39.01 -0.44
CA THR A 215 14.26 -37.65 0.08
C THR A 215 13.15 -37.30 1.06
N ILE A 216 13.52 -36.67 2.18
CA ILE A 216 12.56 -36.19 3.21
C ILE A 216 12.67 -34.70 3.26
N GLU A 217 11.57 -33.99 3.02
CA GLU A 217 11.50 -32.56 3.19
C GLU A 217 11.11 -32.21 4.63
N ILE A 218 11.91 -31.35 5.26
CA ILE A 218 11.63 -30.81 6.59
C ILE A 218 11.39 -29.32 6.44
N ASN A 219 10.21 -28.89 6.87
CA ASN A 219 9.84 -27.48 6.90
C ASN A 219 9.96 -26.93 8.32
N SER A 220 10.40 -25.69 8.45
CA SER A 220 10.42 -24.99 9.71
C SER A 220 9.36 -23.88 9.76
N THR A 221 8.85 -23.64 10.97
CA THR A 221 8.07 -22.46 11.28
C THR A 221 8.76 -21.76 12.44
N VAL A 222 9.02 -20.47 12.28
CA VAL A 222 9.67 -19.65 13.31
C VAL A 222 8.71 -18.54 13.72
N LEU A 223 8.67 -18.23 15.00
CA LEU A 223 8.02 -17.04 15.52
C LEU A 223 9.06 -16.03 16.01
N PRO A 224 8.88 -14.75 15.69
CA PRO A 224 7.81 -14.15 14.90
C PRO A 224 7.86 -14.55 13.41
N SER A 225 6.71 -14.48 12.71
CA SER A 225 6.57 -14.96 11.32
C SER A 225 7.48 -14.23 10.32
N TYR A 226 7.87 -13.00 10.62
CA TYR A 226 8.78 -12.20 9.81
C TYR A 226 10.28 -12.50 10.04
N TYR A 227 10.61 -13.58 10.78
CA TYR A 227 12.00 -13.93 11.11
C TYR A 227 12.90 -14.07 9.86
N PHE A 228 12.42 -14.79 8.84
CA PHE A 228 13.16 -14.97 7.59
C PHE A 228 13.14 -13.71 6.71
N ASP A 229 12.03 -12.95 6.72
CA ASP A 229 11.90 -11.68 5.98
C ASP A 229 12.92 -10.65 6.48
N ALA A 230 13.27 -10.70 7.75
CA ALA A 230 14.34 -9.89 8.35
C ALA A 230 15.75 -10.43 8.04
N GLY A 231 15.91 -11.38 7.12
CA GLY A 231 17.19 -11.95 6.70
C GLY A 231 17.86 -12.87 7.70
N LYS A 232 17.15 -13.25 8.79
CA LYS A 232 17.66 -14.20 9.78
C LYS A 232 17.63 -15.62 9.25
N LYS A 233 18.54 -16.48 9.74
CA LYS A 233 18.73 -17.84 9.27
C LYS A 233 18.69 -18.86 10.40
N LEU A 234 18.37 -20.11 10.02
CA LEU A 234 18.49 -21.26 10.91
C LEU A 234 19.78 -22.00 10.62
N THR A 235 20.43 -22.49 11.70
CA THR A 235 21.54 -23.43 11.58
C THR A 235 21.00 -24.86 11.74
N TRP A 236 21.16 -25.68 10.70
CA TRP A 236 20.72 -27.07 10.68
C TRP A 236 21.86 -28.02 11.03
N LYS A 237 21.58 -29.00 11.88
CA LYS A 237 22.59 -29.96 12.36
C LYS A 237 22.00 -31.34 12.55
N VAL A 238 22.78 -32.36 12.15
CA VAL A 238 22.57 -33.73 12.55
C VAL A 238 23.29 -34.00 13.85
N ASN A 239 22.56 -34.37 14.92
CA ASN A 239 23.11 -34.56 16.26
C ASN A 239 23.43 -36.02 16.57
N SER A 240 22.74 -36.97 15.92
CA SER A 240 22.99 -38.40 16.05
C SER A 240 22.56 -39.12 14.78
N GLY A 241 23.09 -40.29 14.53
CA GLY A 241 22.81 -41.07 13.34
C GLY A 241 23.61 -40.58 12.14
N GLU A 242 24.85 -40.11 12.35
CA GLU A 242 25.74 -39.73 11.23
C GLU A 242 25.84 -40.87 10.23
N GLY A 243 25.73 -40.54 8.94
CA GLY A 243 25.76 -41.48 7.83
C GLY A 243 24.45 -42.27 7.63
N VAL A 244 23.36 -41.96 8.39
CA VAL A 244 22.01 -42.49 8.12
C VAL A 244 21.36 -41.68 6.99
N ALA A 245 21.51 -40.34 7.01
CA ALA A 245 21.13 -39.47 5.91
C ALA A 245 22.05 -38.23 5.88
N THR A 246 22.08 -37.54 4.77
CA THR A 246 22.67 -36.20 4.62
C THR A 246 21.58 -35.14 4.73
N ILE A 247 21.95 -33.95 5.18
CA ILE A 247 21.04 -32.79 5.28
C ILE A 247 21.53 -31.65 4.40
N ASN A 248 20.62 -31.13 3.57
CA ASN A 248 20.87 -29.98 2.69
C ASN A 248 19.84 -28.92 2.96
N PRO A 249 20.19 -27.84 3.71
CA PRO A 249 19.29 -26.69 3.93
C PRO A 249 18.99 -25.94 2.63
N SER A 250 17.80 -25.32 2.54
CA SER A 250 17.48 -24.35 1.51
C SER A 250 18.33 -23.08 1.64
N ASP A 251 18.40 -22.25 0.61
CA ASP A 251 19.20 -21.02 0.60
C ASP A 251 18.78 -20.02 1.68
N ASP A 252 17.49 -19.94 1.95
CA ASP A 252 16.89 -19.12 3.01
C ASP A 252 16.89 -19.81 4.37
N THR A 253 17.29 -21.08 4.41
CA THR A 253 17.32 -21.96 5.60
C THR A 253 15.97 -22.23 6.27
N SER A 254 14.84 -21.86 5.63
CA SER A 254 13.48 -22.12 6.14
C SER A 254 13.10 -23.59 6.08
N SER A 255 13.77 -24.37 5.24
CA SER A 255 13.58 -25.81 5.08
C SER A 255 14.91 -26.55 4.90
N ALA A 256 14.86 -27.86 4.97
CA ALA A 256 16.00 -28.71 4.63
C ALA A 256 15.53 -30.03 4.02
N THR A 257 16.31 -30.54 3.07
CA THR A 257 16.11 -31.86 2.46
C THR A 257 17.06 -32.86 3.07
N LEU A 258 16.54 -33.99 3.56
CA LEU A 258 17.33 -35.14 3.95
C LEU A 258 17.38 -36.15 2.77
N ILE A 259 18.56 -36.71 2.51
CA ILE A 259 18.73 -37.82 1.59
C ILE A 259 19.11 -39.07 2.39
N VAL A 260 18.24 -40.06 2.37
CA VAL A 260 18.41 -41.31 3.12
C VAL A 260 19.53 -42.14 2.55
N ILE A 261 20.53 -42.54 3.37
CA ILE A 261 21.69 -43.33 2.96
C ILE A 261 21.55 -44.79 3.41
N LYS A 262 21.09 -45.05 4.63
CA LYS A 262 20.94 -46.38 5.17
C LYS A 262 19.92 -46.43 6.32
N LYS A 263 19.48 -47.63 6.65
CA LYS A 263 18.63 -47.88 7.82
C LYS A 263 19.26 -47.37 9.12
N GLY A 264 18.44 -46.68 9.94
CA GLY A 264 18.89 -46.20 11.22
C GLY A 264 17.94 -45.18 11.83
N THR A 265 18.38 -44.57 12.91
CA THR A 265 17.72 -43.47 13.56
C THR A 265 18.60 -42.25 13.54
N MET A 266 18.09 -41.12 13.14
CA MET A 266 18.82 -39.86 13.20
C MET A 266 18.06 -38.77 13.92
N THR A 267 18.78 -37.79 14.41
CA THR A 267 18.22 -36.62 15.04
C THR A 267 18.71 -35.37 14.32
N VAL A 268 17.80 -34.55 13.88
CA VAL A 268 18.07 -33.26 13.26
C VAL A 268 17.61 -32.14 14.18
N THR A 269 18.41 -31.08 14.26
CA THR A 269 18.04 -29.83 14.95
C THR A 269 18.15 -28.67 13.99
N ALA A 270 17.22 -27.72 14.14
CA ALA A 270 17.36 -26.38 13.56
C ALA A 270 17.41 -25.38 14.72
N THR A 271 18.41 -24.52 14.68
CA THR A 271 18.69 -23.54 15.73
C THR A 271 18.63 -22.15 15.14
N ALA A 272 17.81 -21.29 15.73
CA ALA A 272 17.77 -19.88 15.43
C ALA A 272 18.86 -19.15 16.19
N GLU A 273 19.60 -18.27 15.53
CA GLU A 273 20.53 -17.36 16.19
C GLU A 273 19.76 -16.17 16.77
N ASN A 274 19.92 -15.97 18.06
CA ASN A 274 19.42 -14.81 18.77
C ASN A 274 20.60 -14.00 19.27
N ASP A 275 20.70 -12.75 18.85
CA ASP A 275 21.81 -11.88 19.20
C ASP A 275 21.87 -11.56 20.71
N ILE A 276 20.78 -11.79 21.46
CA ILE A 276 20.62 -11.40 22.87
C ILE A 276 20.27 -12.56 23.80
N ILE A 277 19.66 -13.66 23.32
CA ILE A 277 19.16 -14.78 24.15
C ILE A 277 19.63 -16.12 23.59
N ALA A 278 19.74 -17.13 24.45
CA ALA A 278 20.08 -18.49 24.06
C ALA A 278 19.28 -19.00 22.87
N ALA A 279 19.97 -19.57 21.91
CA ALA A 279 19.42 -20.09 20.68
C ALA A 279 18.19 -20.99 20.92
N LYS A 280 17.12 -20.77 20.17
CA LYS A 280 15.95 -21.65 20.18
C LYS A 280 16.22 -22.83 19.26
N THR A 281 15.97 -24.04 19.76
CA THR A 281 16.27 -25.29 19.04
C THR A 281 15.05 -26.19 19.04
N ASN A 282 14.75 -26.78 17.89
CA ASN A 282 13.79 -27.88 17.80
C ASN A 282 14.50 -29.14 17.30
N LYS A 283 14.02 -30.29 17.74
CA LYS A 283 14.60 -31.62 17.50
C LYS A 283 13.55 -32.57 16.95
N ILE A 284 13.87 -33.21 15.84
CA ILE A 284 13.09 -34.31 15.30
C ILE A 284 13.91 -35.59 15.29
N VAL A 285 13.28 -36.69 15.65
CA VAL A 285 13.86 -38.04 15.60
C VAL A 285 13.21 -38.81 14.47
N PHE A 286 14.01 -39.22 13.49
CA PHE A 286 13.58 -40.02 12.36
C PHE A 286 13.89 -41.50 12.64
N PHE A 287 12.92 -42.37 12.40
CA PHE A 287 13.09 -43.81 12.36
C PHE A 287 13.03 -44.26 10.88
N ILE A 288 14.19 -44.55 10.29
CA ILE A 288 14.29 -45.02 8.92
C ILE A 288 14.27 -46.55 8.93
N ILE A 289 13.21 -47.15 8.38
CA ILE A 289 13.03 -48.57 8.27
C ILE A 289 13.29 -48.95 6.81
N ILE A 290 14.28 -49.80 6.56
CA ILE A 290 14.48 -50.37 5.23
C ILE A 290 13.70 -51.68 5.16
N GLY A 291 12.65 -51.72 4.34
CA GLY A 291 11.97 -52.97 3.99
C GLY A 291 12.89 -53.85 3.14
N PHE A 292 12.95 -55.13 3.44
CA PHE A 292 13.55 -56.11 2.47
C PHE A 292 12.52 -56.31 1.36
N GLU A 293 12.85 -55.95 0.13
CA GLU A 293 12.18 -56.55 -1.01
C GLU A 293 12.50 -58.05 -0.98
N ASN A 294 11.46 -58.90 -0.91
CA ASN A 294 11.53 -60.34 -1.10
C ASN A 294 11.62 -60.67 -2.58
#